data_90c82cf228c9eb731e97b575692cdf81
#
_entry.id   90c82cf228c9eb731e97b575692cdf81
#
_cell.length_a   1.000
_cell.length_b   1.000
_cell.length_c   1.000
_cell.angle_alpha   90.00
_cell.angle_beta   90.00
_cell.angle_gamma   90.00
#
_symmetry.space_group_name_H-M   'P 1'
#
loop_
_entity.id
_entity.type
_entity.pdbx_description
1 polymer ?
#
loop_
_entity_poly.entity_id
_entity_poly.type
_entity_poly.pdbx_seq_one_letter_code
_entity_poly.pdbx_strand_id
1 'polypeptide(L)'
;ITCVMKEYTPEFDQMLFYLPLSGSTFKKVYYDEFLERAVSKFVPAEQLIVPYTATDLETAENVTHVIQISENELRKKQVAGFYLDIEVSASQSDPSEIREEMDEISGVSPNHLDQEITLLECHVDLDLEGYEDIGDNGEPTGIKLPYVVTISENNGKLLSIRRNYSPDDPGHKKN
;
A
#
# COMPACT_ATOMS: atom_id res chain seq x y z
N ILE A 1 16.83 -10.15 12.61
CA ILE A 1 15.63 -9.79 11.82
C ILE A 1 14.50 -10.76 12.16
N THR A 2 14.70 -12.07 12.04
CA THR A 2 13.67 -13.10 12.31
C THR A 2 13.14 -13.13 13.75
N CYS A 3 13.93 -12.69 14.73
CA CYS A 3 13.49 -12.63 16.13
C CYS A 3 12.53 -11.44 16.42
N VAL A 4 12.52 -10.43 15.57
CA VAL A 4 11.71 -9.20 15.76
C VAL A 4 10.44 -9.26 14.90
N MET A 5 10.53 -9.81 13.69
CA MET A 5 9.41 -9.93 12.75
C MET A 5 8.88 -11.37 12.77
N LYS A 6 7.82 -11.62 13.53
CA LYS A 6 7.23 -12.96 13.71
C LYS A 6 6.70 -13.54 12.39
N GLU A 7 6.18 -12.69 11.52
CA GLU A 7 5.61 -13.01 10.22
C GLU A 7 6.66 -13.21 9.12
N TYR A 8 7.93 -12.91 9.37
CA TYR A 8 8.97 -12.92 8.31
C TYR A 8 9.06 -14.25 7.58
N THR A 9 9.10 -15.37 8.31
CA THR A 9 9.27 -16.70 7.71
C THR A 9 8.05 -17.12 6.89
N PRO A 10 6.80 -17.09 7.42
CA PRO A 10 5.63 -17.47 6.63
C PRO A 10 5.40 -16.56 5.42
N GLU A 11 5.60 -15.27 5.56
CA GLU A 11 5.49 -14.31 4.44
C GLU A 11 6.58 -14.54 3.38
N PHE A 12 7.78 -14.97 3.79
CA PHE A 12 8.87 -15.31 2.87
C PHE A 12 8.60 -16.61 2.13
N ASP A 13 8.04 -17.62 2.81
CA ASP A 13 7.66 -18.89 2.20
C ASP A 13 6.56 -18.67 1.14
N GLN A 14 5.56 -17.83 1.43
CA GLN A 14 4.57 -17.43 0.44
C GLN A 14 5.22 -16.75 -0.78
N MET A 15 6.12 -15.80 -0.54
CA MET A 15 6.83 -15.10 -1.61
C MET A 15 7.57 -16.09 -2.53
N LEU A 16 8.25 -17.10 -1.95
CA LEU A 16 8.96 -18.12 -2.73
C LEU A 16 8.00 -19.03 -3.50
N PHE A 17 6.83 -19.31 -2.96
CA PHE A 17 5.81 -20.11 -3.64
C PHE A 17 5.23 -19.37 -4.85
N TYR A 18 4.92 -18.09 -4.71
CA TYR A 18 4.32 -17.28 -5.77
C TYR A 18 5.31 -16.83 -6.85
N LEU A 19 6.60 -16.70 -6.52
CA LEU A 19 7.62 -16.22 -7.46
C LEU A 19 7.67 -16.99 -8.79
N PRO A 20 7.68 -18.33 -8.83
CA PRO A 20 7.68 -19.06 -10.10
C PRO A 20 6.35 -18.97 -10.87
N LEU A 21 5.23 -18.68 -10.20
CA LEU A 21 3.92 -18.56 -10.83
C LEU A 21 3.73 -17.18 -11.49
N SER A 22 4.04 -16.11 -10.77
CA SER A 22 3.82 -14.73 -11.22
C SER A 22 5.03 -14.08 -11.89
N GLY A 23 6.21 -14.71 -11.80
CA GLY A 23 7.46 -14.16 -12.33
C GLY A 23 8.08 -13.05 -11.50
N SER A 24 7.29 -12.36 -10.67
CA SER A 24 7.77 -11.32 -9.75
C SER A 24 6.94 -11.30 -8.47
N THR A 25 7.57 -10.92 -7.38
CA THR A 25 6.92 -10.77 -6.07
C THR A 25 7.58 -9.62 -5.33
N PHE A 26 6.83 -9.00 -4.43
CA PHE A 26 7.28 -7.84 -3.69
C PHE A 26 7.17 -8.06 -2.19
N LYS A 27 7.89 -7.27 -1.44
CA LYS A 27 7.87 -7.28 0.01
C LYS A 27 7.75 -5.88 0.54
N LYS A 28 6.71 -5.63 1.33
CA LYS A 28 6.51 -4.37 2.02
C LYS A 28 7.07 -4.46 3.44
N VAL A 29 8.02 -3.60 3.76
CA VAL A 29 8.61 -3.50 5.11
C VAL A 29 8.29 -2.13 5.66
N TYR A 30 7.65 -2.09 6.83
CA TYR A 30 7.27 -0.84 7.48
C TYR A 30 7.23 -1.01 9.00
N TYR A 31 7.21 0.11 9.72
CA TYR A 31 6.98 0.12 11.15
C TYR A 31 5.48 0.25 11.42
N ASP A 32 4.93 -0.71 12.18
CA ASP A 32 3.53 -0.70 12.58
C ASP A 32 3.43 -0.08 13.97
N GLU A 33 2.79 1.08 14.06
CA GLU A 33 2.67 1.84 15.32
C GLU A 33 1.78 1.14 16.35
N PHE A 34 0.80 0.32 15.89
CA PHE A 34 -0.06 -0.45 16.79
C PHE A 34 0.63 -1.66 17.39
N LEU A 35 1.49 -2.29 16.59
CA LEU A 35 2.28 -3.43 17.02
C LEU A 35 3.61 -3.00 17.66
N GLU A 36 3.96 -1.72 17.57
CA GLU A 36 5.22 -1.11 18.04
C GLU A 36 6.46 -1.87 17.55
N ARG A 37 6.41 -2.37 16.31
CA ARG A 37 7.52 -3.14 15.72
C ARG A 37 7.54 -3.04 14.19
N ALA A 38 8.69 -3.38 13.63
CA ALA A 38 8.80 -3.56 12.19
C ALA A 38 8.02 -4.81 11.74
N VAL A 39 7.32 -4.67 10.62
CA VAL A 39 6.50 -5.68 9.98
C VAL A 39 6.99 -5.88 8.54
N SER A 40 6.98 -7.12 8.09
CA SER A 40 7.34 -7.48 6.73
C SER A 40 6.21 -8.31 6.14
N LYS A 41 5.56 -7.80 5.09
CA LYS A 41 4.45 -8.48 4.40
C LYS A 41 4.82 -8.81 2.96
N PHE A 42 4.39 -9.95 2.51
CA PHE A 42 4.40 -10.34 1.11
C PHE A 42 3.34 -9.52 0.35
N VAL A 43 3.69 -9.06 -0.85
CA VAL A 43 2.77 -8.37 -1.76
C VAL A 43 2.84 -9.07 -3.12
N PRO A 44 1.76 -9.73 -3.55
CA PRO A 44 1.68 -10.32 -4.88
C PRO A 44 1.81 -9.24 -5.96
N ALA A 45 2.37 -9.62 -7.12
CA ALA A 45 2.55 -8.69 -8.23
C ALA A 45 1.25 -8.02 -8.69
N GLU A 46 0.13 -8.73 -8.64
CA GLU A 46 -1.21 -8.25 -9.00
C GLU A 46 -1.76 -7.15 -8.07
N GLN A 47 -1.24 -7.07 -6.83
CA GLN A 47 -1.62 -6.04 -5.87
C GLN A 47 -0.74 -4.80 -5.94
N LEU A 48 0.22 -4.75 -6.86
CA LEU A 48 1.10 -3.61 -7.04
C LEU A 48 0.92 -3.00 -8.42
N ILE A 49 0.45 -1.76 -8.45
CA ILE A 49 0.23 -1.00 -9.68
C ILE A 49 1.37 0.02 -9.82
N VAL A 50 2.08 -0.05 -10.92
CA VAL A 50 3.17 0.86 -11.27
C VAL A 50 2.97 1.40 -12.70
N PRO A 51 3.54 2.57 -13.04
CA PRO A 51 3.50 3.08 -14.39
C PRO A 51 4.16 2.10 -15.37
N TYR A 52 3.61 1.98 -16.57
CA TYR A 52 4.15 1.11 -17.62
C TYR A 52 5.61 1.41 -17.98
N THR A 53 6.03 2.66 -17.82
CA THR A 53 7.38 3.14 -18.11
C THR A 53 8.37 2.94 -16.97
N ALA A 54 7.91 2.47 -15.79
CA ALA A 54 8.79 2.25 -14.65
C ALA A 54 9.72 1.06 -14.90
N THR A 55 11.01 1.25 -14.72
CA THR A 55 12.02 0.20 -14.79
C THR A 55 12.33 -0.40 -13.42
N ASP A 56 12.13 0.38 -12.37
CA ASP A 56 12.30 -0.02 -10.97
C ASP A 56 11.36 0.78 -10.07
N LEU A 57 11.21 0.36 -8.81
CA LEU A 57 10.30 1.01 -7.85
C LEU A 57 10.85 2.33 -7.30
N GLU A 58 12.17 2.53 -7.30
CA GLU A 58 12.79 3.75 -6.77
C GLU A 58 12.59 4.95 -7.69
N THR A 59 12.55 4.70 -9.00
CA THR A 59 12.39 5.75 -10.02
C THR A 59 10.95 5.89 -10.51
N ALA A 60 10.04 5.04 -10.03
CA ALA A 60 8.63 5.13 -10.39
C ALA A 60 8.00 6.41 -9.82
N GLU A 61 7.34 7.21 -10.67
CA GLU A 61 6.65 8.44 -10.27
C GLU A 61 5.51 8.19 -9.27
N ASN A 62 4.89 7.02 -9.37
CA ASN A 62 3.90 6.56 -8.42
C ASN A 62 3.93 5.05 -8.28
N VAL A 63 3.62 4.56 -7.09
CA VAL A 63 3.46 3.14 -6.79
C VAL A 63 2.18 3.00 -5.97
N THR A 64 1.25 2.18 -6.43
CA THR A 64 -0.01 1.96 -5.73
C THR A 64 -0.12 0.52 -5.27
N HIS A 65 -0.34 0.33 -3.97
CA HIS A 65 -0.60 -0.96 -3.36
C HIS A 65 -2.10 -1.14 -3.15
N VAL A 66 -2.66 -2.17 -3.75
CA VAL A 66 -4.07 -2.57 -3.60
C VAL A 66 -4.20 -3.40 -2.32
N ILE A 67 -4.96 -2.91 -1.37
CA ILE A 67 -5.13 -3.52 -0.05
C ILE A 67 -6.57 -3.97 0.10
N GLN A 68 -6.77 -5.25 0.40
CA GLN A 68 -8.09 -5.78 0.74
C GLN A 68 -8.18 -5.96 2.26
N ILE A 69 -9.21 -5.38 2.85
CA ILE A 69 -9.44 -5.44 4.29
C ILE A 69 -10.92 -5.69 4.60
N SER A 70 -11.19 -6.33 5.73
CA SER A 70 -12.54 -6.48 6.22
C SER A 70 -13.08 -5.16 6.79
N GLU A 71 -14.41 -5.01 6.83
CA GLU A 71 -15.07 -3.84 7.43
C GLU A 71 -14.63 -3.63 8.89
N ASN A 72 -14.49 -4.71 9.65
CA ASN A 72 -14.07 -4.63 11.05
C ASN A 72 -12.62 -4.14 11.20
N GLU A 73 -11.71 -4.54 10.29
CA GLU A 73 -10.33 -4.06 10.31
C GLU A 73 -10.26 -2.58 9.91
N LEU A 74 -11.04 -2.17 8.90
CA LEU A 74 -11.18 -0.76 8.56
C LEU A 74 -11.64 0.05 9.76
N ARG A 75 -12.70 -0.41 10.44
CA ARG A 75 -13.25 0.28 11.61
C ARG A 75 -12.25 0.40 12.76
N LYS A 76 -11.47 -0.65 13.03
CA LYS A 76 -10.39 -0.59 14.02
C LYS A 76 -9.37 0.51 13.68
N LYS A 77 -8.97 0.62 12.42
CA LYS A 77 -8.01 1.66 11.97
C LYS A 77 -8.61 3.07 12.02
N GLN A 78 -9.92 3.22 11.77
CA GLN A 78 -10.63 4.49 11.93
C GLN A 78 -10.70 4.91 13.41
N VAL A 79 -11.12 4.01 14.29
CA VAL A 79 -11.19 4.27 15.75
C VAL A 79 -9.80 4.61 16.33
N ALA A 80 -8.76 3.97 15.81
CA ALA A 80 -7.38 4.25 16.21
C ALA A 80 -6.83 5.59 15.62
N GLY A 81 -7.60 6.27 14.76
CA GLY A 81 -7.21 7.55 14.17
C GLY A 81 -6.21 7.43 13.00
N PHE A 82 -5.95 6.21 12.53
CA PHE A 82 -5.07 6.01 11.37
C PHE A 82 -5.78 6.36 10.05
N TYR A 83 -7.06 6.06 9.94
CA TYR A 83 -7.94 6.47 8.84
C TYR A 83 -9.00 7.45 9.32
N LEU A 84 -9.44 8.33 8.43
CA LEU A 84 -10.58 9.21 8.66
C LEU A 84 -11.86 8.38 8.87
N ASP A 85 -12.72 8.82 9.79
CA ASP A 85 -14.01 8.17 10.07
C ASP A 85 -15.03 8.56 9.00
N ILE A 86 -14.98 7.87 7.88
CA ILE A 86 -15.87 8.03 6.73
C ILE A 86 -16.49 6.70 6.35
N GLU A 87 -17.71 6.74 5.83
CA GLU A 87 -18.35 5.54 5.31
C GLU A 87 -17.71 5.12 3.99
N VAL A 88 -17.26 3.88 3.94
CA VAL A 88 -16.69 3.22 2.77
C VAL A 88 -17.56 2.00 2.46
N SER A 89 -18.04 1.91 1.24
CA SER A 89 -18.80 0.74 0.79
C SER A 89 -17.85 -0.37 0.38
N ALA A 90 -18.26 -1.62 0.62
CA ALA A 90 -17.53 -2.79 0.12
C ALA A 90 -17.46 -2.75 -1.42
N SER A 91 -16.33 -3.17 -1.96
CA SER A 91 -16.14 -3.33 -3.40
C SER A 91 -16.78 -4.64 -3.86
N GLN A 92 -17.55 -4.59 -4.94
CA GLN A 92 -18.03 -5.78 -5.65
C GLN A 92 -17.10 -6.03 -6.84
N SER A 93 -15.81 -6.20 -6.61
CA SER A 93 -14.90 -6.60 -7.67
C SER A 93 -14.87 -8.12 -7.78
N ASP A 94 -15.12 -8.64 -8.97
CA ASP A 94 -14.85 -10.04 -9.27
C ASP A 94 -13.33 -10.30 -9.13
N PRO A 95 -12.93 -11.43 -8.56
CA PRO A 95 -11.52 -11.78 -8.46
C PRO A 95 -10.90 -11.89 -9.86
N SER A 96 -9.63 -11.53 -10.01
CA SER A 96 -8.92 -11.71 -11.27
C SER A 96 -8.75 -13.21 -11.59
N GLU A 97 -8.72 -13.58 -12.88
CA GLU A 97 -8.50 -14.97 -13.33
C GLU A 97 -7.26 -15.60 -12.70
N ILE A 98 -6.19 -14.79 -12.56
CA ILE A 98 -4.93 -15.24 -11.92
C ILE A 98 -5.13 -15.57 -10.43
N ARG A 99 -5.95 -14.79 -9.74
CA ARG A 99 -6.27 -15.04 -8.33
C ARG A 99 -7.12 -16.30 -8.17
N GLU A 100 -8.10 -16.51 -9.04
CA GLU A 100 -8.90 -17.73 -9.04
C GLU A 100 -8.05 -18.98 -9.26
N GLU A 101 -7.12 -18.96 -10.23
CA GLU A 101 -6.16 -20.05 -10.45
C GLU A 101 -5.25 -20.29 -9.24
N MET A 102 -4.78 -19.24 -8.59
CA MET A 102 -3.94 -19.32 -7.39
C MET A 102 -4.70 -19.91 -6.20
N ASP A 103 -5.94 -19.50 -5.99
CA ASP A 103 -6.80 -19.99 -4.93
C ASP A 103 -7.14 -21.48 -5.16
N GLU A 104 -7.39 -21.88 -6.42
CA GLU A 104 -7.62 -23.28 -6.80
C GLU A 104 -6.37 -24.15 -6.51
N ILE A 105 -5.17 -23.69 -6.90
CA ILE A 105 -3.91 -24.39 -6.65
C ILE A 105 -3.62 -24.49 -5.13
N SER A 106 -3.96 -23.45 -4.38
CA SER A 106 -3.77 -23.38 -2.93
C SER A 106 -4.85 -24.14 -2.14
N GLY A 107 -5.90 -24.61 -2.81
CA GLY A 107 -7.04 -25.28 -2.17
C GLY A 107 -7.91 -24.36 -1.32
N VAL A 108 -7.84 -23.06 -1.57
CA VAL A 108 -8.66 -22.05 -0.90
C VAL A 108 -9.93 -21.85 -1.75
N SER A 109 -11.09 -22.08 -1.15
CA SER A 109 -12.37 -21.77 -1.81
C SER A 109 -12.67 -20.29 -1.57
N PRO A 110 -12.87 -19.48 -2.62
CA PRO A 110 -13.27 -18.09 -2.45
C PRO A 110 -14.60 -18.01 -1.70
N ASN A 111 -14.57 -17.40 -0.53
CA ASN A 111 -15.77 -17.22 0.27
C ASN A 111 -16.44 -15.92 -0.13
N HIS A 112 -17.37 -15.98 -1.09
CA HIS A 112 -18.13 -14.82 -1.61
C HIS A 112 -18.98 -14.08 -0.54
N LEU A 113 -18.94 -14.54 0.72
CA LEU A 113 -19.70 -13.95 1.83
C LEU A 113 -18.94 -12.87 2.59
N ASP A 114 -17.63 -12.82 2.47
CA ASP A 114 -16.83 -11.77 3.10
C ASP A 114 -16.72 -10.59 2.14
N GLN A 115 -17.53 -9.56 2.38
CA GLN A 115 -17.42 -8.28 1.68
C GLN A 115 -16.10 -7.60 2.07
N GLU A 116 -15.10 -7.75 1.23
CA GLU A 116 -13.82 -7.06 1.38
C GLU A 116 -13.93 -5.64 0.83
N ILE A 117 -13.28 -4.72 1.53
CA ILE A 117 -13.15 -3.34 1.12
C ILE A 117 -11.78 -3.19 0.47
N THR A 118 -11.77 -2.74 -0.79
CA THR A 118 -10.52 -2.47 -1.51
C THR A 118 -10.09 -1.02 -1.28
N LEU A 119 -8.87 -0.88 -0.78
CA LEU A 119 -8.20 0.40 -0.58
C LEU A 119 -6.99 0.48 -1.50
N LEU A 120 -6.73 1.68 -2.00
CA LEU A 120 -5.56 2.01 -2.80
C LEU A 120 -4.62 2.88 -1.95
N GLU A 121 -3.48 2.33 -1.58
CA GLU A 121 -2.40 3.08 -0.93
C GLU A 121 -1.42 3.54 -1.99
N CYS A 122 -1.46 4.82 -2.32
CA CYS A 122 -0.68 5.45 -3.37
C CYS A 122 0.53 6.16 -2.78
N HIS A 123 1.72 5.76 -3.19
CA HIS A 123 2.96 6.49 -2.99
C HIS A 123 3.15 7.42 -4.19
N VAL A 124 3.05 8.71 -4.00
CA VAL A 124 2.96 9.69 -5.10
C VAL A 124 3.54 11.03 -4.70
N ASP A 125 4.14 11.73 -5.66
CA ASP A 125 4.61 13.09 -5.47
C ASP A 125 3.50 14.09 -5.77
N LEU A 126 3.15 14.91 -4.76
CA LEU A 126 2.08 15.91 -4.84
C LEU A 126 2.60 17.30 -4.50
N ASP A 127 2.05 18.29 -5.19
CA ASP A 127 2.16 19.70 -4.83
C ASP A 127 0.80 20.11 -4.22
N LEU A 128 0.79 20.30 -2.90
CA LEU A 128 -0.43 20.60 -2.15
C LEU A 128 -0.40 22.05 -1.69
N GLU A 129 -1.47 22.78 -1.97
CA GLU A 129 -1.67 24.16 -1.53
C GLU A 129 -1.49 24.30 0.00
N GLY A 130 -0.58 25.16 0.42
CA GLY A 130 -0.24 25.39 1.84
C GLY A 130 0.79 24.42 2.42
N TYR A 131 1.29 23.46 1.61
CA TYR A 131 2.33 22.48 1.99
C TYR A 131 3.43 22.39 0.93
N GLU A 132 3.58 23.45 0.13
CA GLU A 132 4.56 23.53 -0.94
C GLU A 132 5.99 23.49 -0.39
N ASP A 133 6.92 23.02 -1.21
CA ASP A 133 8.34 23.14 -0.93
C ASP A 133 8.77 24.61 -1.10
N ILE A 134 9.36 25.17 -0.05
CA ILE A 134 9.79 26.57 -0.03
C ILE A 134 11.30 26.65 -0.19
N GLY A 135 11.74 27.43 -1.16
CA GLY A 135 13.16 27.69 -1.40
C GLY A 135 13.77 28.68 -0.41
N ASP A 136 15.08 28.85 -0.47
CA ASP A 136 15.84 29.76 0.40
C ASP A 136 15.40 31.24 0.25
N ASN A 137 14.79 31.57 -0.87
CA ASN A 137 14.23 32.89 -1.16
C ASN A 137 12.83 33.11 -0.56
N GLY A 138 12.25 32.09 0.09
CA GLY A 138 10.90 32.13 0.66
C GLY A 138 9.76 31.95 -0.36
N GLU A 139 10.07 31.62 -1.60
CA GLU A 139 9.07 31.36 -2.64
C GLU A 139 8.89 29.85 -2.87
N PRO A 140 7.69 29.40 -3.32
CA PRO A 140 7.47 28.00 -3.68
C PRO A 140 8.42 27.57 -4.81
N THR A 141 9.07 26.40 -4.63
CA THR A 141 10.00 25.86 -5.63
C THR A 141 9.29 25.16 -6.79
N GLY A 142 8.01 24.78 -6.63
CA GLY A 142 7.25 23.98 -7.57
C GLY A 142 7.67 22.50 -7.59
N ILE A 143 8.49 22.09 -6.63
CA ILE A 143 8.84 20.67 -6.46
C ILE A 143 7.68 19.94 -5.80
N LYS A 144 7.24 18.85 -6.41
CA LYS A 144 6.29 17.94 -5.82
C LYS A 144 6.95 17.15 -4.70
N LEU A 145 6.25 16.99 -3.61
CA LEU A 145 6.77 16.33 -2.42
C LEU A 145 6.13 14.95 -2.24
N PRO A 146 6.87 13.94 -1.71
CA PRO A 146 6.37 12.59 -1.60
C PRO A 146 5.32 12.46 -0.49
N TYR A 147 4.20 11.83 -0.83
CA TYR A 147 3.09 11.52 0.07
C TYR A 147 2.66 10.06 -0.06
N VAL A 148 2.13 9.52 1.02
CA VAL A 148 1.35 8.29 1.01
C VAL A 148 -0.12 8.66 1.20
N VAL A 149 -0.92 8.36 0.19
CA VAL A 149 -2.34 8.67 0.14
C VAL A 149 -3.12 7.37 0.10
N THR A 150 -4.07 7.19 1.02
CA THR A 150 -4.96 6.03 1.00
C THR A 150 -6.37 6.47 0.64
N ILE A 151 -6.90 5.88 -0.41
CA ILE A 151 -8.26 6.13 -0.90
C ILE A 151 -9.04 4.83 -1.01
N SER A 152 -10.35 4.93 -0.95
CA SER A 152 -11.23 3.80 -1.28
C SER A 152 -11.37 3.69 -2.79
N GLU A 153 -11.15 2.48 -3.34
CA GLU A 153 -11.31 2.20 -4.76
C GLU A 153 -12.73 2.52 -5.25
N ASN A 154 -13.74 2.11 -4.50
CA ASN A 154 -15.14 2.17 -4.92
C ASN A 154 -15.68 3.60 -5.08
N ASN A 155 -15.32 4.52 -4.20
CA ASN A 155 -15.89 5.87 -4.18
C ASN A 155 -14.86 7.00 -4.23
N GLY A 156 -13.57 6.67 -4.31
CA GLY A 156 -12.47 7.65 -4.35
C GLY A 156 -12.32 8.50 -3.08
N LYS A 157 -13.00 8.14 -1.98
CA LYS A 157 -12.91 8.91 -0.74
C LYS A 157 -11.53 8.77 -0.12
N LEU A 158 -10.99 9.89 0.33
CA LEU A 158 -9.70 9.96 1.02
C LEU A 158 -9.83 9.44 2.45
N LEU A 159 -9.07 8.40 2.79
CA LEU A 159 -8.99 7.85 4.14
C LEU A 159 -7.80 8.39 4.92
N SER A 160 -6.66 8.55 4.28
CA SER A 160 -5.48 9.16 4.94
C SER A 160 -4.56 9.80 3.91
N ILE A 161 -3.85 10.83 4.35
CA ILE A 161 -2.75 11.45 3.63
C ILE A 161 -1.65 11.77 4.63
N ARG A 162 -0.42 11.38 4.29
CA ARG A 162 0.73 11.63 5.15
C ARG A 162 1.97 11.86 4.31
N ARG A 163 2.86 12.67 4.82
CA ARG A 163 4.17 12.90 4.21
C ARG A 163 4.99 11.60 4.24
N ASN A 164 5.57 11.24 3.12
CA ASN A 164 6.51 10.13 3.03
C ASN A 164 7.94 10.69 3.22
N TYR A 165 8.63 10.24 4.26
CA TYR A 165 9.99 10.66 4.55
C TYR A 165 10.96 9.51 4.29
N SER A 166 11.88 9.71 3.34
CA SER A 166 12.99 8.79 3.14
C SER A 166 14.15 9.16 4.06
N PRO A 167 14.70 8.22 4.85
CA PRO A 167 15.88 8.48 5.68
C PRO A 167 17.13 8.84 4.88
N ASP A 168 17.18 8.37 3.63
CA ASP A 168 18.33 8.56 2.74
C ASP A 168 18.25 9.87 1.93
N ASP A 169 17.14 10.58 2.05
CA ASP A 169 16.92 11.88 1.40
C ASP A 169 16.82 13.00 2.46
N PRO A 170 17.90 13.74 2.73
CA PRO A 170 17.89 14.82 3.72
C PRO A 170 16.92 15.96 3.40
N GLY A 171 16.57 16.14 2.14
CA GLY A 171 15.56 17.11 1.70
C GLY A 171 14.13 16.59 1.79
N HIS A 172 13.96 15.30 2.07
CA HIS A 172 12.65 14.63 2.10
C HIS A 172 11.81 14.87 0.83
N LYS A 173 12.48 14.89 -0.33
CA LYS A 173 11.90 15.22 -1.64
C LYS A 173 11.75 14.01 -2.57
N LYS A 174 12.10 12.81 -2.09
CA LYS A 174 11.97 11.54 -2.81
C LYS A 174 11.00 10.60 -2.10
N ASN A 175 10.37 9.76 -2.91
CA ASN A 175 9.53 8.65 -2.43
C ASN A 175 10.35 7.50 -1.87
#